data_acc944d68a806eab50ab5f5484d95682
#
_entry.id   acc944d68a806eab50ab5f5484d95682
#
_cell.length_a   1.000
_cell.length_b   1.000
_cell.length_c   1.000
_cell.angle_alpha   90.00
_cell.angle_beta   90.00
_cell.angle_gamma   90.00
#
_symmetry.space_group_name_H-M   'P 1'
#
loop_
_entity.id
_entity.type
_entity.pdbx_description
1 polymer ?
#
loop_
_entity_poly.entity_id
_entity_poly.type
_entity_poly.pdbx_seq_one_letter_code
_entity_poly.pdbx_strand_id
1 'polypeptide(L)'
;MGSCFEAAAQVVDSAYLPQNVGPNVNGQYDDILPVISPDGLALYFCRSHSPENIGGGRQDIWLSEFQADGKWGLAKNVGIPLNNRDNNYLCSITPDGNTLIIGDGYSAATNRQRSIAISHRTADGWSVPKPVVIKNFYNDNRFGEYSFANDSRTLILAVERKDSRGGKDLYVCFRQEDSTFSEPMNMGIVVNSLGHEATPFIASDNSSLYFASDGQGGYGAFDVFVTRRLDSTWTNWSPPENLGPTINTAGWDLYYTIPASGDYAYYVSYSNTYGAGDIFRIRLPEKVRPRPVVLISGRVLNKKTNQPVEADIIYEILPEGKEVGRARSTPTTGNYKIVLPAGGKYGFRASAPNYLSVNDNLDLSGLTEYTEIKRDLFLVPIEAGSVAELNNIFFDYKKATLRPESFPELNRITDMLIAAPSMTIEIGGHTDAIASDQYNQVLSEERAESVVTYIVKRGNIDKARLVPKGYGERKPVASNDTDEGRQQNRRVEITIITK
;
A
#
# COMPACT_ATOMS: atom_id res chain seq x y z
N MET A 1 19.81 -57.10 -19.60
CA MET A 1 20.56 -56.02 -18.95
C MET A 1 19.53 -54.93 -18.60
N GLY A 2 19.06 -54.94 -17.38
CA GLY A 2 18.12 -53.93 -16.89
C GLY A 2 18.93 -52.78 -16.28
N SER A 3 18.84 -51.59 -16.85
CA SER A 3 19.39 -50.38 -16.26
C SER A 3 18.43 -49.87 -15.21
N CYS A 4 18.75 -50.07 -13.93
CA CYS A 4 18.14 -49.31 -12.83
C CYS A 4 18.55 -47.83 -12.99
N PHE A 5 17.57 -46.98 -13.30
CA PHE A 5 17.72 -45.54 -13.07
C PHE A 5 17.57 -45.31 -11.56
N GLU A 6 18.67 -45.17 -10.84
CA GLU A 6 18.66 -44.55 -9.54
C GLU A 6 18.25 -43.10 -9.69
N ALA A 7 17.04 -42.77 -9.27
CA ALA A 7 16.64 -41.37 -9.09
C ALA A 7 17.50 -40.82 -7.93
N ALA A 8 18.52 -40.04 -8.26
CA ALA A 8 19.27 -39.31 -7.25
C ALA A 8 18.27 -38.42 -6.49
N ALA A 9 18.05 -38.73 -5.22
CA ALA A 9 17.29 -37.88 -4.32
C ALA A 9 18.02 -36.53 -4.31
N GLN A 10 17.38 -35.51 -4.86
CA GLN A 10 17.87 -34.13 -4.79
C GLN A 10 17.93 -33.77 -3.30
N VAL A 11 19.14 -33.56 -2.78
CA VAL A 11 19.33 -33.05 -1.41
C VAL A 11 18.74 -31.65 -1.39
N VAL A 12 17.55 -31.48 -0.81
CA VAL A 12 16.94 -30.20 -0.60
C VAL A 12 17.81 -29.44 0.40
N ASP A 13 18.30 -28.27 0.01
CA ASP A 13 19.04 -27.38 0.93
C ASP A 13 18.17 -27.09 2.15
N SER A 14 18.71 -27.32 3.34
CA SER A 14 18.02 -27.13 4.62
C SER A 14 17.46 -25.69 4.79
N ALA A 15 18.03 -24.70 4.09
CA ALA A 15 17.54 -23.33 4.07
C ALA A 15 16.13 -23.17 3.45
N TYR A 16 15.71 -24.14 2.62
CA TYR A 16 14.40 -24.15 1.95
C TYR A 16 13.43 -25.17 2.56
N LEU A 17 13.73 -25.67 3.76
CA LEU A 17 12.77 -26.52 4.49
C LEU A 17 11.78 -25.67 5.30
N PRO A 18 10.52 -26.13 5.43
CA PRO A 18 9.53 -25.50 6.28
C PRO A 18 9.99 -25.39 7.74
N GLN A 19 9.77 -24.25 8.35
CA GLN A 19 10.08 -23.97 9.74
C GLN A 19 8.82 -23.54 10.48
N ASN A 20 8.44 -24.27 11.53
CA ASN A 20 7.39 -23.82 12.45
C ASN A 20 7.83 -22.51 13.09
N VAL A 21 6.95 -21.49 13.12
CA VAL A 21 7.29 -20.17 13.67
C VAL A 21 7.46 -20.16 15.20
N GLY A 22 7.11 -21.24 15.86
CA GLY A 22 7.39 -21.50 17.27
C GLY A 22 6.23 -21.23 18.22
N PRO A 23 6.41 -21.62 19.50
CA PRO A 23 5.32 -21.68 20.49
C PRO A 23 4.84 -20.30 20.99
N ASN A 24 5.54 -19.22 20.67
CA ASN A 24 5.05 -17.88 20.95
C ASN A 24 3.88 -17.46 20.03
N VAL A 25 3.81 -18.06 18.85
CA VAL A 25 2.73 -17.85 17.86
C VAL A 25 1.78 -19.01 17.91
N ASN A 26 2.28 -20.23 17.67
CA ASN A 26 1.48 -21.45 17.57
C ASN A 26 1.20 -22.03 18.96
N GLY A 27 -0.03 -22.50 19.18
CA GLY A 27 -0.49 -23.06 20.44
C GLY A 27 -1.04 -24.47 20.28
N GLN A 28 -1.77 -24.93 21.30
CA GLN A 28 -2.49 -26.21 21.24
C GLN A 28 -3.79 -26.13 20.42
N TYR A 29 -4.10 -24.98 19.86
CA TYR A 29 -5.32 -24.68 19.12
C TYR A 29 -5.07 -24.74 17.62
N ASP A 30 -6.06 -24.33 16.84
CA ASP A 30 -5.97 -24.24 15.39
C ASP A 30 -5.57 -22.80 15.03
N ASP A 31 -4.28 -22.60 14.69
CA ASP A 31 -3.68 -21.31 14.35
C ASP A 31 -3.56 -21.21 12.83
N ILE A 32 -4.47 -20.45 12.21
CA ILE A 32 -4.68 -20.43 10.74
C ILE A 32 -4.81 -19.00 10.19
N LEU A 33 -4.93 -18.87 8.87
CA LEU A 33 -5.09 -17.60 8.16
C LEU A 33 -4.00 -16.56 8.52
N PRO A 34 -2.72 -16.87 8.37
CA PRO A 34 -1.67 -15.89 8.62
C PRO A 34 -1.76 -14.72 7.64
N VAL A 35 -1.58 -13.50 8.16
CA VAL A 35 -1.42 -12.26 7.41
C VAL A 35 -0.20 -11.54 7.96
N ILE A 36 0.91 -11.60 7.21
CA ILE A 36 2.14 -10.88 7.54
C ILE A 36 2.04 -9.43 7.08
N SER A 37 2.47 -8.48 7.94
CA SER A 37 2.59 -7.08 7.51
C SER A 37 3.67 -6.95 6.42
N PRO A 38 3.54 -5.98 5.50
CA PRO A 38 4.52 -5.79 4.43
C PRO A 38 5.95 -5.56 4.91
N ASP A 39 6.17 -4.99 6.08
CA ASP A 39 7.49 -4.86 6.70
C ASP A 39 8.00 -6.14 7.40
N GLY A 40 7.17 -7.19 7.45
CA GLY A 40 7.53 -8.46 8.08
C GLY A 40 7.56 -8.45 9.60
N LEU A 41 7.09 -7.38 10.26
CA LEU A 41 7.24 -7.19 11.71
C LEU A 41 5.98 -7.52 12.53
N ALA A 42 4.82 -7.68 11.88
CA ALA A 42 3.57 -8.04 12.55
C ALA A 42 2.92 -9.23 11.82
N LEU A 43 2.67 -10.29 12.57
CA LEU A 43 1.97 -11.49 12.08
C LEU A 43 0.62 -11.59 12.75
N TYR A 44 -0.42 -11.30 11.99
CA TYR A 44 -1.80 -11.54 12.37
C TYR A 44 -2.20 -12.95 11.95
N PHE A 45 -3.08 -13.56 12.70
CA PHE A 45 -3.63 -14.88 12.37
C PHE A 45 -4.94 -15.12 13.10
N CYS A 46 -5.65 -16.17 12.77
CA CYS A 46 -6.86 -16.61 13.46
C CYS A 46 -6.55 -17.79 14.35
N ARG A 47 -7.02 -17.72 15.59
CA ARG A 47 -7.00 -18.85 16.52
C ARG A 47 -8.41 -19.31 16.79
N SER A 48 -8.66 -20.61 16.61
CA SER A 48 -9.96 -21.23 16.90
C SER A 48 -9.94 -21.95 18.24
N HIS A 49 -11.08 -22.05 18.90
CA HIS A 49 -11.30 -22.86 20.11
C HIS A 49 -10.46 -22.45 21.34
N SER A 50 -9.80 -21.29 21.33
CA SER A 50 -9.10 -20.78 22.50
C SER A 50 -10.11 -20.25 23.54
N PRO A 51 -9.93 -20.53 24.85
CA PRO A 51 -10.74 -19.98 25.91
C PRO A 51 -10.59 -18.45 26.04
N GLU A 52 -9.53 -17.86 25.47
CA GLU A 52 -9.27 -16.42 25.44
C GLU A 52 -10.01 -15.72 24.31
N ASN A 53 -10.70 -16.45 23.44
CA ASN A 53 -11.51 -15.87 22.37
C ASN A 53 -12.82 -15.29 22.93
N ILE A 54 -13.23 -14.13 22.41
CA ILE A 54 -14.43 -13.40 22.86
C ILE A 54 -15.70 -14.22 22.60
N GLY A 55 -15.75 -14.94 21.48
CA GLY A 55 -16.84 -15.83 21.09
C GLY A 55 -16.74 -17.26 21.63
N GLY A 56 -15.80 -17.57 22.53
CA GLY A 56 -15.50 -18.91 23.01
C GLY A 56 -14.87 -19.79 21.94
N GLY A 57 -15.54 -20.86 21.50
CA GLY A 57 -15.00 -21.80 20.47
C GLY A 57 -14.92 -21.24 19.04
N ARG A 58 -15.23 -19.99 18.81
CA ARG A 58 -15.15 -19.32 17.50
C ARG A 58 -13.75 -18.81 17.19
N GLN A 59 -13.55 -18.27 16.00
CA GLN A 59 -12.29 -17.71 15.55
C GLN A 59 -12.17 -16.26 15.98
N ASP A 60 -11.03 -15.90 16.58
CA ASP A 60 -10.62 -14.53 16.86
C ASP A 60 -9.32 -14.20 16.13
N ILE A 61 -9.12 -12.92 15.85
CA ILE A 61 -7.87 -12.38 15.33
C ILE A 61 -6.87 -12.25 16.47
N TRP A 62 -5.67 -12.79 16.26
CA TRP A 62 -4.52 -12.70 17.15
C TRP A 62 -3.37 -12.00 16.45
N LEU A 63 -2.43 -11.45 17.21
CA LEU A 63 -1.26 -10.73 16.73
C LEU A 63 -0.02 -11.16 17.50
N SER A 64 1.05 -11.44 16.78
CA SER A 64 2.41 -11.51 17.30
C SER A 64 3.30 -10.50 16.58
N GLU A 65 4.18 -9.83 17.32
CA GLU A 65 5.13 -8.84 16.81
C GLU A 65 6.55 -9.41 16.83
N PHE A 66 7.30 -9.20 15.73
CA PHE A 66 8.68 -9.63 15.62
C PHE A 66 9.57 -8.74 16.48
N GLN A 67 10.36 -9.34 17.35
CA GLN A 67 11.15 -8.65 18.36
C GLN A 67 12.58 -8.39 17.87
N ALA A 68 13.27 -7.46 18.54
CA ALA A 68 14.65 -7.09 18.22
C ALA A 68 15.66 -8.25 18.43
N ASP A 69 15.29 -9.28 19.18
CA ASP A 69 16.08 -10.51 19.37
C ASP A 69 15.94 -11.52 18.22
N GLY A 70 15.20 -11.17 17.17
CA GLY A 70 15.00 -12.01 16.00
C GLY A 70 13.92 -13.10 16.17
N LYS A 71 13.04 -12.98 17.17
CA LYS A 71 11.99 -13.96 17.46
C LYS A 71 10.61 -13.31 17.45
N TRP A 72 9.60 -14.12 17.23
CA TRP A 72 8.21 -13.71 17.44
C TRP A 72 7.91 -13.56 18.94
N GLY A 73 7.28 -12.45 19.31
CA GLY A 73 6.75 -12.23 20.65
C GLY A 73 5.54 -13.11 20.94
N LEU A 74 5.16 -13.20 22.22
CA LEU A 74 3.97 -13.96 22.61
C LEU A 74 2.73 -13.38 21.93
N ALA A 75 1.97 -14.21 21.23
CA ALA A 75 0.74 -13.83 20.57
C ALA A 75 -0.33 -13.36 21.55
N LYS A 76 -1.09 -12.35 21.16
CA LYS A 76 -2.16 -11.73 21.95
C LYS A 76 -3.43 -11.66 21.13
N ASN A 77 -4.57 -11.93 21.76
CA ASN A 77 -5.88 -11.62 21.20
C ASN A 77 -5.99 -10.10 21.01
N VAL A 78 -6.35 -9.66 19.79
CA VAL A 78 -6.42 -8.21 19.50
C VAL A 78 -7.63 -7.52 20.16
N GLY A 79 -8.58 -8.28 20.67
CA GLY A 79 -9.74 -7.79 21.42
C GLY A 79 -10.76 -7.01 20.60
N ILE A 80 -11.66 -6.34 21.33
CA ILE A 80 -12.63 -5.42 20.73
C ILE A 80 -11.93 -4.13 20.29
N PRO A 81 -12.38 -3.47 19.20
CA PRO A 81 -13.58 -3.77 18.41
C PRO A 81 -13.37 -4.77 17.27
N LEU A 82 -12.17 -5.29 17.08
CA LEU A 82 -11.85 -6.18 15.96
C LEU A 82 -12.38 -7.60 16.15
N ASN A 83 -12.44 -8.08 17.37
CA ASN A 83 -13.06 -9.35 17.71
C ASN A 83 -14.43 -9.14 18.36
N ASN A 84 -15.38 -10.00 18.04
CA ASN A 84 -16.73 -10.03 18.61
C ASN A 84 -17.15 -11.49 18.86
N ARG A 85 -18.45 -11.74 19.07
CA ARG A 85 -18.95 -13.11 19.35
C ARG A 85 -19.09 -14.00 18.11
N ASP A 86 -18.84 -13.47 16.90
CA ASP A 86 -18.84 -14.24 15.65
C ASP A 86 -17.43 -14.73 15.29
N ASN A 87 -17.30 -15.37 14.14
CA ASN A 87 -15.97 -15.66 13.58
C ASN A 87 -15.36 -14.36 13.04
N ASN A 88 -14.14 -14.07 13.48
CA ASN A 88 -13.41 -12.90 13.04
C ASN A 88 -12.08 -13.33 12.43
N TYR A 89 -11.78 -12.85 11.24
CA TYR A 89 -10.51 -13.13 10.57
C TYR A 89 -10.04 -11.93 9.76
N LEU A 90 -8.72 -11.78 9.72
CA LEU A 90 -8.08 -10.75 8.92
C LEU A 90 -7.86 -11.28 7.51
N CYS A 91 -8.20 -10.47 6.50
CA CYS A 91 -7.93 -10.77 5.10
C CYS A 91 -6.63 -10.12 4.62
N SER A 92 -6.40 -8.88 5.03
CA SER A 92 -5.22 -8.09 4.64
C SER A 92 -4.97 -6.94 5.60
N ILE A 93 -3.74 -6.43 5.59
CA ILE A 93 -3.33 -5.18 6.21
C ILE A 93 -2.67 -4.31 5.15
N THR A 94 -2.97 -3.01 5.15
CA THR A 94 -2.30 -2.06 4.24
C THR A 94 -0.83 -1.85 4.64
N PRO A 95 0.05 -1.45 3.68
CA PRO A 95 1.47 -1.26 3.95
C PRO A 95 1.79 -0.30 5.09
N ASP A 96 0.96 0.72 5.28
CA ASP A 96 1.10 1.68 6.37
C ASP A 96 0.75 1.10 7.76
N GLY A 97 0.15 -0.11 7.81
CA GLY A 97 -0.29 -0.73 9.06
C GLY A 97 -1.51 -0.02 9.70
N ASN A 98 -2.17 0.89 8.98
CA ASN A 98 -3.23 1.74 9.51
C ASN A 98 -4.65 1.36 9.03
N THR A 99 -4.75 0.36 8.16
CA THR A 99 -6.05 -0.14 7.68
C THR A 99 -6.05 -1.67 7.68
N LEU A 100 -7.05 -2.27 8.32
CA LEU A 100 -7.31 -3.70 8.32
C LEU A 100 -8.53 -4.02 7.50
N ILE A 101 -8.43 -5.06 6.68
CA ILE A 101 -9.52 -5.64 5.91
C ILE A 101 -9.92 -6.95 6.59
N ILE A 102 -11.13 -6.99 7.11
CA ILE A 102 -11.64 -8.05 7.97
C ILE A 102 -12.78 -8.75 7.26
N GLY A 103 -12.82 -10.07 7.30
CA GLY A 103 -13.87 -10.85 6.70
C GLY A 103 -15.11 -11.01 7.59
N ASP A 104 -16.23 -11.10 6.98
CA ASP A 104 -17.55 -11.67 7.37
C ASP A 104 -18.24 -11.20 8.66
N GLY A 105 -17.56 -10.79 9.69
CA GLY A 105 -18.12 -10.73 11.06
C GLY A 105 -18.96 -9.50 11.42
N TYR A 106 -19.17 -8.50 10.54
CA TYR A 106 -19.67 -7.18 10.94
C TYR A 106 -20.93 -6.73 10.19
N SER A 107 -21.48 -7.58 9.33
CA SER A 107 -22.68 -7.27 8.55
C SER A 107 -23.89 -8.01 9.08
N ALA A 108 -25.02 -7.30 9.22
CA ALA A 108 -26.34 -7.92 9.44
C ALA A 108 -26.90 -8.63 8.18
N ALA A 109 -26.18 -8.56 7.04
CA ALA A 109 -26.58 -9.20 5.80
C ALA A 109 -26.57 -10.74 5.92
N THR A 110 -27.28 -11.40 5.01
CA THR A 110 -27.25 -12.86 4.89
C THR A 110 -25.84 -13.34 4.53
N ASN A 111 -25.50 -14.60 4.82
CA ASN A 111 -24.19 -15.18 4.49
C ASN A 111 -23.82 -14.97 3.01
N ARG A 112 -24.80 -15.04 2.09
CA ARG A 112 -24.60 -14.81 0.66
C ARG A 112 -24.13 -13.39 0.29
N GLN A 113 -24.42 -12.40 1.14
CA GLN A 113 -24.12 -10.98 0.90
C GLN A 113 -22.99 -10.45 1.80
N ARG A 114 -22.52 -11.27 2.75
CA ARG A 114 -21.37 -10.89 3.59
C ARG A 114 -20.11 -10.85 2.73
N SER A 115 -19.36 -9.76 2.86
CA SER A 115 -18.10 -9.58 2.17
C SER A 115 -16.99 -9.20 3.16
N ILE A 116 -16.53 -7.99 3.12
CA ILE A 116 -15.47 -7.49 3.99
C ILE A 116 -15.93 -6.27 4.78
N ALA A 117 -15.23 -6.01 5.88
CA ALA A 117 -15.33 -4.77 6.62
C ALA A 117 -13.94 -4.13 6.71
N ILE A 118 -13.89 -2.81 6.85
CA ILE A 118 -12.66 -2.05 7.01
C ILE A 118 -12.62 -1.43 8.40
N SER A 119 -11.47 -1.55 9.07
CA SER A 119 -11.14 -0.85 10.29
C SER A 119 -9.90 0.01 10.09
N HIS A 120 -9.90 1.22 10.67
CA HIS A 120 -8.77 2.14 10.61
C HIS A 120 -8.13 2.32 11.97
N ARG A 121 -6.82 2.54 11.98
CA ARG A 121 -6.08 2.93 13.17
C ARG A 121 -6.61 4.27 13.69
N THR A 122 -6.81 4.38 15.00
CA THR A 122 -7.18 5.60 15.71
C THR A 122 -6.14 5.90 16.80
N ALA A 123 -6.29 7.02 17.49
CA ALA A 123 -5.41 7.34 18.62
C ALA A 123 -5.50 6.27 19.75
N ASP A 124 -6.68 5.68 19.94
CA ASP A 124 -6.99 4.73 21.03
C ASP A 124 -6.96 3.25 20.60
N GLY A 125 -6.49 2.95 19.36
CA GLY A 125 -6.45 1.58 18.86
C GLY A 125 -7.07 1.44 17.46
N TRP A 126 -8.18 0.73 17.32
CA TRP A 126 -8.87 0.46 16.06
C TRP A 126 -10.31 0.96 16.08
N SER A 127 -10.78 1.46 14.95
CA SER A 127 -12.19 1.80 14.78
C SER A 127 -13.05 0.54 14.71
N VAL A 128 -14.33 0.67 15.07
CA VAL A 128 -15.30 -0.39 14.80
C VAL A 128 -15.31 -0.68 13.30
N PRO A 129 -15.14 -1.95 12.88
CA PRO A 129 -15.14 -2.33 11.48
C PRO A 129 -16.46 -1.95 10.78
N LYS A 130 -16.35 -1.32 9.61
CA LYS A 130 -17.49 -0.90 8.79
C LYS A 130 -17.57 -1.77 7.54
N PRO A 131 -18.74 -2.38 7.25
CA PRO A 131 -18.95 -3.15 6.03
C PRO A 131 -18.68 -2.33 4.77
N VAL A 132 -18.05 -2.97 3.78
CA VAL A 132 -17.77 -2.39 2.47
C VAL A 132 -18.85 -2.79 1.49
N VAL A 133 -19.30 -1.85 0.68
CA VAL A 133 -20.26 -2.10 -0.39
C VAL A 133 -19.52 -2.49 -1.66
N ILE A 134 -19.78 -3.70 -2.15
CA ILE A 134 -19.35 -4.17 -3.48
C ILE A 134 -20.61 -4.25 -4.35
N LYS A 135 -20.59 -3.58 -5.50
CA LYS A 135 -21.76 -3.53 -6.42
C LYS A 135 -22.09 -4.95 -6.91
N ASN A 136 -23.39 -5.30 -6.88
CA ASN A 136 -23.90 -6.61 -7.31
C ASN A 136 -23.19 -7.82 -6.66
N PHE A 137 -22.71 -7.67 -5.43
CA PHE A 137 -22.02 -8.74 -4.71
C PHE A 137 -23.00 -9.83 -4.26
N TYR A 138 -22.64 -11.06 -4.55
CA TYR A 138 -23.17 -12.27 -3.93
C TYR A 138 -22.14 -13.40 -4.00
N ASN A 139 -22.26 -14.36 -3.10
CA ASN A 139 -21.46 -15.58 -3.07
C ASN A 139 -22.40 -16.75 -2.81
N ASP A 140 -22.46 -17.70 -3.73
CA ASP A 140 -23.28 -18.90 -3.61
C ASP A 140 -22.56 -19.99 -2.80
N ASN A 141 -21.24 -19.85 -2.56
CA ASN A 141 -20.48 -20.69 -1.65
C ASN A 141 -20.65 -20.26 -0.19
N ARG A 142 -20.46 -21.20 0.72
CA ARG A 142 -20.48 -20.94 2.17
C ARG A 142 -19.29 -20.07 2.61
N PHE A 143 -18.14 -20.22 1.94
CA PHE A 143 -16.90 -19.54 2.28
C PHE A 143 -16.49 -18.59 1.18
N GLY A 144 -16.00 -17.42 1.57
CA GLY A 144 -15.38 -16.45 0.69
C GLY A 144 -14.04 -16.01 1.28
N GLU A 145 -13.03 -15.93 0.45
CA GLU A 145 -11.72 -15.41 0.85
C GLU A 145 -11.38 -14.17 0.04
N TYR A 146 -10.59 -13.29 0.65
CA TYR A 146 -10.35 -11.97 0.10
C TYR A 146 -8.90 -11.56 0.28
N SER A 147 -8.34 -10.85 -0.70
CA SER A 147 -7.02 -10.23 -0.64
C SER A 147 -7.08 -8.80 -1.14
N PHE A 148 -6.51 -7.89 -0.39
CA PHE A 148 -6.48 -6.47 -0.74
C PHE A 148 -5.07 -6.09 -1.18
N ALA A 149 -4.96 -5.51 -2.36
CA ALA A 149 -3.67 -5.13 -2.90
C ALA A 149 -3.07 -3.91 -2.17
N ASN A 150 -1.77 -3.77 -2.21
CA ASN A 150 -1.05 -2.67 -1.57
C ASN A 150 -1.36 -1.29 -2.16
N ASP A 151 -2.02 -1.24 -3.33
CA ASP A 151 -2.49 0.01 -3.93
C ASP A 151 -3.70 0.61 -3.19
N SER A 152 -4.26 -0.10 -2.21
CA SER A 152 -5.47 0.27 -1.47
C SER A 152 -6.70 0.52 -2.37
N ARG A 153 -6.72 -0.06 -3.56
CA ARG A 153 -7.74 0.12 -4.61
C ARG A 153 -8.27 -1.19 -5.16
N THR A 154 -7.47 -2.23 -5.16
CA THR A 154 -7.78 -3.51 -5.80
C THR A 154 -8.10 -4.58 -4.76
N LEU A 155 -9.27 -5.20 -4.88
CA LEU A 155 -9.74 -6.28 -4.03
C LEU A 155 -9.90 -7.54 -4.88
N ILE A 156 -9.24 -8.62 -4.49
CA ILE A 156 -9.38 -9.94 -5.09
C ILE A 156 -10.26 -10.80 -4.19
N LEU A 157 -11.17 -11.55 -4.81
CA LEU A 157 -12.14 -12.40 -4.13
C LEU A 157 -12.07 -13.82 -4.67
N ALA A 158 -12.16 -14.80 -3.79
CA ALA A 158 -12.46 -16.19 -4.14
C ALA A 158 -13.91 -16.48 -3.74
N VAL A 159 -14.81 -16.48 -4.70
CA VAL A 159 -16.27 -16.60 -4.50
C VAL A 159 -16.92 -17.44 -5.61
N GLU A 160 -18.07 -18.02 -5.31
CA GLU A 160 -18.86 -18.75 -6.30
C GLU A 160 -20.01 -17.86 -6.81
N ARG A 161 -20.07 -17.68 -8.11
CA ARG A 161 -21.06 -16.87 -8.80
C ARG A 161 -21.61 -17.65 -10.00
N LYS A 162 -22.66 -17.13 -10.63
CA LYS A 162 -23.28 -17.77 -11.81
C LYS A 162 -22.35 -17.85 -13.03
N ASP A 163 -21.36 -16.96 -13.09
CA ASP A 163 -20.35 -16.89 -14.14
C ASP A 163 -19.02 -17.55 -13.73
N SER A 164 -18.99 -18.26 -12.59
CA SER A 164 -17.88 -19.12 -12.22
C SER A 164 -17.75 -20.27 -13.18
N ARG A 165 -16.50 -20.65 -13.46
CA ARG A 165 -16.18 -21.76 -14.35
C ARG A 165 -16.29 -23.13 -13.68
N GLY A 166 -15.96 -23.18 -12.40
CA GLY A 166 -16.03 -24.36 -11.56
C GLY A 166 -16.85 -24.09 -10.30
N GLY A 167 -16.23 -24.28 -9.13
CA GLY A 167 -16.80 -23.86 -7.85
C GLY A 167 -16.52 -22.39 -7.56
N LYS A 168 -15.69 -22.10 -6.54
CA LYS A 168 -15.21 -20.74 -6.33
C LYS A 168 -14.19 -20.38 -7.41
N ASP A 169 -14.36 -19.21 -8.02
CA ASP A 169 -13.42 -18.60 -8.93
C ASP A 169 -12.79 -17.36 -8.30
N LEU A 170 -11.66 -16.91 -8.84
CA LEU A 170 -11.06 -15.62 -8.51
C LEU A 170 -11.69 -14.50 -9.33
N TYR A 171 -12.09 -13.47 -8.62
CA TYR A 171 -12.63 -12.21 -9.17
C TYR A 171 -11.83 -11.02 -8.68
N VAL A 172 -11.90 -9.91 -9.40
CA VAL A 172 -11.29 -8.65 -9.01
C VAL A 172 -12.33 -7.52 -8.97
N CYS A 173 -12.23 -6.66 -7.97
CA CYS A 173 -13.02 -5.43 -7.83
C CYS A 173 -12.10 -4.22 -7.66
N PHE A 174 -12.58 -3.06 -8.09
CA PHE A 174 -11.84 -1.80 -7.99
C PHE A 174 -12.60 -0.78 -7.17
N ARG A 175 -11.88 -0.10 -6.27
CA ARG A 175 -12.42 0.98 -5.46
C ARG A 175 -12.88 2.14 -6.36
N GLN A 176 -14.08 2.63 -6.10
CA GLN A 176 -14.71 3.75 -6.79
C GLN A 176 -14.52 5.06 -5.99
N GLU A 177 -14.82 6.20 -6.61
CA GLU A 177 -14.72 7.53 -5.96
C GLU A 177 -15.64 7.66 -4.73
N ASP A 178 -16.81 6.99 -4.75
CA ASP A 178 -17.76 6.92 -3.65
C ASP A 178 -17.36 5.96 -2.52
N SER A 179 -16.13 5.46 -2.54
CA SER A 179 -15.57 4.47 -1.62
C SER A 179 -16.24 3.08 -1.66
N THR A 180 -17.16 2.83 -2.60
CA THR A 180 -17.64 1.48 -2.92
C THR A 180 -16.65 0.75 -3.81
N PHE A 181 -16.88 -0.55 -4.02
CA PHE A 181 -16.15 -1.34 -5.00
C PHE A 181 -17.02 -1.65 -6.22
N SER A 182 -16.37 -1.78 -7.38
CA SER A 182 -17.02 -2.21 -8.62
C SER A 182 -17.66 -3.59 -8.47
N GLU A 183 -18.52 -3.96 -9.41
CA GLU A 183 -18.96 -5.34 -9.56
C GLU A 183 -17.76 -6.29 -9.75
N PRO A 184 -17.78 -7.51 -9.14
CA PRO A 184 -16.74 -8.51 -9.32
C PRO A 184 -16.59 -8.91 -10.79
N MET A 185 -15.37 -8.79 -11.31
CA MET A 185 -14.99 -9.20 -12.66
C MET A 185 -14.20 -10.51 -12.58
N ASN A 186 -14.64 -11.55 -13.30
CA ASN A 186 -13.95 -12.84 -13.35
C ASN A 186 -12.54 -12.69 -13.96
N MET A 187 -11.52 -13.27 -13.30
CA MET A 187 -10.11 -13.12 -13.69
C MET A 187 -9.71 -14.01 -14.89
N GLY A 188 -10.64 -14.79 -15.43
CA GLY A 188 -10.46 -15.52 -16.68
C GLY A 188 -9.94 -16.95 -16.51
N ILE A 189 -9.95 -17.68 -17.64
CA ILE A 189 -9.76 -19.13 -17.69
C ILE A 189 -8.31 -19.60 -17.46
N VAL A 190 -7.34 -18.69 -17.45
CA VAL A 190 -5.94 -19.02 -17.13
C VAL A 190 -5.78 -19.22 -15.63
N VAL A 191 -6.42 -18.38 -14.86
CA VAL A 191 -6.39 -18.43 -13.38
C VAL A 191 -7.44 -19.40 -12.86
N ASN A 192 -8.69 -19.29 -13.36
CA ASN A 192 -9.81 -20.08 -12.88
C ASN A 192 -9.91 -21.42 -13.61
N SER A 193 -9.97 -22.50 -12.86
CA SER A 193 -10.05 -23.89 -13.33
C SER A 193 -11.49 -24.41 -13.36
N LEU A 194 -11.68 -25.72 -13.51
CA LEU A 194 -12.96 -26.41 -13.32
C LEU A 194 -13.20 -26.84 -11.86
N GLY A 195 -12.21 -26.63 -10.99
CA GLY A 195 -12.29 -26.88 -9.56
C GLY A 195 -12.63 -25.63 -8.78
N HIS A 196 -12.01 -25.49 -7.62
CA HIS A 196 -12.09 -24.32 -6.76
C HIS A 196 -10.75 -23.59 -6.75
N GLU A 197 -10.80 -22.26 -6.83
CA GLU A 197 -9.72 -21.37 -6.48
C GLU A 197 -10.03 -20.77 -5.09
N ALA A 198 -8.99 -20.71 -4.23
CA ALA A 198 -9.14 -20.28 -2.84
C ALA A 198 -7.95 -19.45 -2.38
N THR A 199 -8.11 -18.79 -1.24
CA THR A 199 -7.08 -18.08 -0.48
C THR A 199 -6.13 -17.23 -1.34
N PRO A 200 -6.67 -16.33 -2.19
CA PRO A 200 -5.82 -15.48 -3.02
C PRO A 200 -4.95 -14.56 -2.18
N PHE A 201 -3.70 -14.37 -2.60
CA PHE A 201 -2.78 -13.39 -2.04
C PHE A 201 -2.08 -12.65 -3.18
N ILE A 202 -2.37 -11.38 -3.34
CA ILE A 202 -1.63 -10.50 -4.25
C ILE A 202 -0.40 -9.94 -3.53
N ALA A 203 0.79 -10.22 -4.05
CA ALA A 203 2.02 -9.75 -3.44
C ALA A 203 2.22 -8.23 -3.57
N SER A 204 3.19 -7.71 -2.82
CA SER A 204 3.48 -6.28 -2.74
C SER A 204 3.85 -5.61 -4.06
N ASP A 205 4.22 -6.39 -5.08
CA ASP A 205 4.50 -5.92 -6.44
C ASP A 205 3.24 -5.65 -7.28
N ASN A 206 2.02 -5.91 -6.74
CA ASN A 206 0.73 -5.79 -7.42
C ASN A 206 0.65 -6.56 -8.75
N SER A 207 1.53 -7.55 -8.97
CA SER A 207 1.58 -8.34 -10.20
C SER A 207 1.67 -9.85 -9.96
N SER A 208 2.19 -10.27 -8.81
CA SER A 208 2.36 -11.68 -8.46
C SER A 208 1.19 -12.14 -7.60
N LEU A 209 0.36 -13.02 -8.14
CA LEU A 209 -0.80 -13.60 -7.45
C LEU A 209 -0.48 -15.02 -7.04
N TYR A 210 -0.58 -15.31 -5.75
CA TYR A 210 -0.54 -16.65 -5.18
C TYR A 210 -1.97 -17.06 -4.82
N PHE A 211 -2.32 -18.30 -5.08
CA PHE A 211 -3.64 -18.82 -4.76
C PHE A 211 -3.59 -20.34 -4.64
N ALA A 212 -4.52 -20.92 -3.93
CA ALA A 212 -4.68 -22.36 -3.86
C ALA A 212 -5.73 -22.84 -4.87
N SER A 213 -5.53 -24.02 -5.47
CA SER A 213 -6.48 -24.62 -6.38
C SER A 213 -6.48 -26.15 -6.27
N ASP A 214 -7.67 -26.75 -6.39
CA ASP A 214 -7.85 -28.21 -6.55
C ASP A 214 -8.10 -28.62 -8.00
N GLY A 215 -8.21 -27.64 -8.93
CA GLY A 215 -8.50 -27.90 -10.34
C GLY A 215 -7.33 -27.68 -11.29
N GLN A 216 -6.18 -27.16 -10.83
CA GLN A 216 -4.97 -26.94 -11.65
C GLN A 216 -4.04 -28.15 -11.70
N GLY A 217 -4.40 -29.26 -11.03
CA GLY A 217 -3.54 -30.42 -10.79
C GLY A 217 -2.48 -30.13 -9.71
N GLY A 218 -1.67 -31.12 -9.37
CA GLY A 218 -0.62 -30.94 -8.36
C GLY A 218 -0.36 -32.18 -7.53
N TYR A 219 -0.07 -31.99 -6.23
CA TYR A 219 0.37 -33.05 -5.31
C TYR A 219 -0.74 -33.52 -4.37
N GLY A 220 -1.75 -32.67 -4.10
CA GLY A 220 -2.75 -32.92 -3.07
C GLY A 220 -4.16 -32.50 -3.39
N ALA A 221 -4.94 -32.21 -2.36
CA ALA A 221 -6.33 -31.77 -2.47
C ALA A 221 -6.38 -30.29 -2.91
N PHE A 222 -5.61 -29.42 -2.26
CA PHE A 222 -5.39 -28.03 -2.69
C PHE A 222 -3.89 -27.77 -2.71
N ASP A 223 -3.39 -27.28 -3.83
CA ASP A 223 -2.00 -26.86 -3.99
C ASP A 223 -1.90 -25.36 -4.19
N VAL A 224 -0.81 -24.76 -3.72
CA VAL A 224 -0.50 -23.33 -3.93
C VAL A 224 0.20 -23.15 -5.27
N PHE A 225 -0.30 -22.17 -6.03
CA PHE A 225 0.23 -21.76 -7.33
C PHE A 225 0.62 -20.29 -7.30
N VAL A 226 1.52 -19.90 -8.20
CA VAL A 226 1.82 -18.51 -8.49
C VAL A 226 1.58 -18.21 -9.97
N THR A 227 0.98 -17.05 -10.24
CA THR A 227 0.84 -16.50 -11.60
C THR A 227 1.25 -15.04 -11.62
N ARG A 228 1.59 -14.52 -12.80
CA ARG A 228 2.03 -13.15 -13.01
C ARG A 228 1.04 -12.41 -13.89
N ARG A 229 0.60 -11.22 -13.46
CA ARG A 229 -0.22 -10.34 -14.27
C ARG A 229 0.63 -9.78 -15.42
N LEU A 230 0.12 -9.88 -16.65
CA LEU A 230 0.84 -9.51 -17.87
C LEU A 230 0.52 -8.09 -18.36
N ASP A 231 -0.66 -7.56 -17.98
CA ASP A 231 -1.09 -6.22 -18.34
C ASP A 231 -2.02 -5.58 -17.28
N SER A 232 -2.65 -4.47 -17.59
CA SER A 232 -3.53 -3.75 -16.67
C SER A 232 -4.99 -4.24 -16.65
N THR A 233 -5.36 -5.25 -17.43
CA THR A 233 -6.76 -5.71 -17.55
C THR A 233 -7.23 -6.58 -16.39
N TRP A 234 -6.31 -7.22 -15.65
CA TRP A 234 -6.59 -8.21 -14.62
C TRP A 234 -7.23 -9.51 -15.13
N THR A 235 -7.27 -9.71 -16.43
CA THR A 235 -7.76 -10.94 -17.07
C THR A 235 -6.67 -11.65 -17.88
N ASN A 236 -5.51 -11.04 -18.02
CA ASN A 236 -4.37 -11.57 -18.75
C ASN A 236 -3.22 -11.94 -17.79
N TRP A 237 -3.06 -13.23 -17.56
CA TRP A 237 -2.14 -13.82 -16.60
C TRP A 237 -1.22 -14.83 -17.26
N SER A 238 -0.01 -15.02 -16.69
CA SER A 238 0.85 -16.15 -17.07
C SER A 238 0.19 -17.47 -16.65
N PRO A 239 0.52 -18.60 -17.31
CA PRO A 239 0.10 -19.91 -16.79
C PRO A 239 0.50 -20.07 -15.32
N PRO A 240 -0.39 -20.56 -14.43
CA PRO A 240 -0.07 -20.81 -13.04
C PRO A 240 1.06 -21.83 -12.90
N GLU A 241 2.02 -21.51 -12.04
CA GLU A 241 3.14 -22.38 -11.70
C GLU A 241 2.94 -22.94 -10.30
N ASN A 242 2.94 -24.28 -10.17
CA ASN A 242 2.87 -24.98 -8.88
C ASN A 242 4.15 -24.72 -8.07
N LEU A 243 4.02 -24.41 -6.76
CA LEU A 243 5.17 -24.08 -5.91
C LEU A 243 6.03 -25.29 -5.54
N GLY A 244 5.64 -26.50 -5.95
CA GLY A 244 6.43 -27.71 -5.81
C GLY A 244 6.25 -28.43 -4.47
N PRO A 245 6.84 -29.65 -4.36
CA PRO A 245 6.55 -30.58 -3.25
C PRO A 245 7.17 -30.18 -1.89
N THR A 246 7.93 -29.10 -1.84
CA THR A 246 8.43 -28.55 -0.57
C THR A 246 7.35 -27.74 0.16
N ILE A 247 6.40 -27.17 -0.60
CA ILE A 247 5.28 -26.39 -0.10
C ILE A 247 4.00 -27.21 -0.19
N ASN A 248 3.75 -27.79 -1.36
CA ASN A 248 2.54 -28.52 -1.65
C ASN A 248 2.68 -29.99 -1.20
N THR A 249 1.73 -30.44 -0.41
CA THR A 249 1.66 -31.77 0.19
C THR A 249 0.52 -32.61 -0.41
N ALA A 250 0.26 -33.80 0.09
CA ALA A 250 -0.93 -34.57 -0.28
C ALA A 250 -2.23 -34.04 0.35
N GLY A 251 -2.13 -33.04 1.23
CA GLY A 251 -3.23 -32.46 1.99
C GLY A 251 -3.79 -31.15 1.36
N TRP A 252 -4.17 -30.26 2.23
CA TRP A 252 -4.69 -28.93 1.92
C TRP A 252 -3.61 -27.91 2.21
N ASP A 253 -3.05 -27.28 1.18
CA ASP A 253 -2.04 -26.22 1.30
C ASP A 253 -2.70 -24.88 0.97
N LEU A 254 -2.92 -24.06 2.00
CA LEU A 254 -3.76 -22.86 1.96
C LEU A 254 -3.09 -21.69 2.69
N TYR A 255 -3.67 -20.50 2.54
CA TYR A 255 -3.38 -19.31 3.34
C TYR A 255 -1.94 -18.82 3.24
N TYR A 256 -1.49 -18.61 2.03
CA TYR A 256 -0.13 -18.17 1.72
C TYR A 256 0.01 -16.65 1.78
N THR A 257 1.03 -16.13 2.48
CA THR A 257 1.30 -14.68 2.60
C THR A 257 2.79 -14.41 2.63
N ILE A 258 3.21 -13.27 2.04
CA ILE A 258 4.62 -12.91 1.84
C ILE A 258 4.83 -11.45 2.24
N PRO A 259 5.85 -11.08 3.07
CA PRO A 259 6.22 -9.69 3.32
C PRO A 259 6.83 -9.05 2.07
N ALA A 260 6.99 -7.73 2.09
CA ALA A 260 7.52 -6.98 0.95
C ALA A 260 8.96 -7.38 0.57
N SER A 261 9.75 -7.90 1.50
CA SER A 261 11.09 -8.42 1.21
C SER A 261 11.09 -9.59 0.22
N GLY A 262 9.99 -10.36 0.17
CA GLY A 262 9.84 -11.50 -0.74
C GLY A 262 10.70 -12.72 -0.40
N ASP A 263 11.42 -12.71 0.72
CA ASP A 263 12.37 -13.78 1.08
C ASP A 263 11.70 -15.01 1.67
N TYR A 264 10.65 -14.80 2.45
CA TYR A 264 9.91 -15.86 3.15
C TYR A 264 8.44 -15.77 2.83
N ALA A 265 7.80 -16.96 2.81
CA ALA A 265 6.35 -17.04 2.88
C ALA A 265 5.92 -17.63 4.21
N TYR A 266 4.71 -17.28 4.64
CA TYR A 266 4.03 -17.84 5.79
C TYR A 266 2.78 -18.56 5.31
N TYR A 267 2.49 -19.73 5.85
CA TYR A 267 1.37 -20.57 5.46
C TYR A 267 0.98 -21.53 6.60
N VAL A 268 -0.10 -22.26 6.43
CA VAL A 268 -0.57 -23.23 7.44
C VAL A 268 -0.17 -24.63 7.05
N SER A 269 0.29 -25.39 8.02
CA SER A 269 0.51 -26.84 7.90
C SER A 269 -0.14 -27.58 9.06
N TYR A 270 -0.60 -28.79 8.78
CA TYR A 270 -1.16 -29.73 9.77
C TYR A 270 -0.19 -30.86 10.11
N SER A 271 1.07 -30.75 9.67
CA SER A 271 2.14 -31.72 9.94
C SER A 271 3.20 -31.15 10.86
N ASN A 272 3.65 -31.88 11.86
CA ASN A 272 4.64 -31.46 12.86
C ASN A 272 4.21 -30.19 13.62
N THR A 273 2.97 -30.19 14.12
CA THR A 273 2.32 -29.08 14.80
C THR A 273 2.33 -29.23 16.31
N TYR A 274 2.11 -28.13 17.05
CA TYR A 274 1.88 -28.12 18.50
C TYR A 274 0.44 -28.49 18.86
N GLY A 275 -0.50 -28.18 17.95
CA GLY A 275 -1.93 -28.39 18.12
C GLY A 275 -2.56 -28.98 16.86
N ALA A 276 -3.55 -28.29 16.31
CA ALA A 276 -4.19 -28.66 15.06
C ALA A 276 -3.42 -28.07 13.87
N GLY A 277 -3.85 -26.94 13.29
CA GLY A 277 -3.06 -26.21 12.29
C GLY A 277 -2.07 -25.27 12.94
N ASP A 278 -0.86 -25.21 12.42
CA ASP A 278 0.18 -24.29 12.84
C ASP A 278 0.68 -23.44 11.69
N ILE A 279 1.17 -22.24 12.01
CA ILE A 279 1.81 -21.35 11.05
C ILE A 279 3.28 -21.75 10.89
N PHE A 280 3.66 -21.93 9.64
CA PHE A 280 5.04 -22.20 9.21
C PHE A 280 5.54 -21.04 8.36
N ARG A 281 6.84 -20.91 8.28
CA ARG A 281 7.52 -20.08 7.28
C ARG A 281 8.44 -20.94 6.42
N ILE A 282 8.63 -20.53 5.17
CA ILE A 282 9.56 -21.15 4.24
C ILE A 282 10.30 -20.08 3.45
N ARG A 283 11.60 -20.30 3.23
CA ARG A 283 12.36 -19.43 2.34
C ARG A 283 11.95 -19.69 0.89
N LEU A 284 11.66 -18.63 0.15
CA LEU A 284 11.24 -18.73 -1.23
C LEU A 284 12.41 -18.91 -2.19
N PRO A 285 12.39 -19.93 -3.08
CA PRO A 285 13.27 -19.97 -4.23
C PRO A 285 13.07 -18.73 -5.11
N GLU A 286 14.14 -18.18 -5.65
CA GLU A 286 14.13 -16.94 -6.42
C GLU A 286 13.09 -16.92 -7.56
N LYS A 287 12.95 -18.05 -8.25
CA LYS A 287 12.02 -18.24 -9.37
C LYS A 287 10.56 -17.93 -9.02
N VAL A 288 10.15 -18.24 -7.79
CA VAL A 288 8.76 -18.06 -7.35
C VAL A 288 8.56 -16.84 -6.45
N ARG A 289 9.59 -16.02 -6.24
CA ARG A 289 9.47 -14.75 -5.50
C ARG A 289 8.66 -13.71 -6.25
N PRO A 290 7.99 -12.79 -5.54
CA PRO A 290 7.45 -11.57 -6.14
C PRO A 290 8.58 -10.75 -6.79
N ARG A 291 8.21 -9.83 -7.68
CA ARG A 291 9.16 -8.84 -8.20
C ARG A 291 9.63 -7.93 -7.06
N PRO A 292 10.90 -7.45 -7.11
CA PRO A 292 11.43 -6.55 -6.10
C PRO A 292 10.58 -5.29 -5.94
N VAL A 293 10.43 -4.88 -4.69
CA VAL A 293 9.73 -3.65 -4.31
C VAL A 293 10.60 -2.81 -3.37
N VAL A 294 10.22 -1.56 -3.19
CA VAL A 294 10.87 -0.63 -2.25
C VAL A 294 9.88 -0.32 -1.13
N LEU A 295 10.28 -0.56 0.11
CA LEU A 295 9.55 -0.14 1.30
C LEU A 295 10.03 1.26 1.70
N ILE A 296 9.13 2.23 1.62
CA ILE A 296 9.40 3.60 2.05
C ILE A 296 8.72 3.80 3.40
N SER A 297 9.46 4.28 4.37
CA SER A 297 8.96 4.56 5.71
C SER A 297 9.41 5.93 6.19
N GLY A 298 8.61 6.57 7.04
CA GLY A 298 8.93 7.86 7.61
C GLY A 298 7.81 8.38 8.49
N ARG A 299 7.87 9.67 8.79
CA ARG A 299 6.84 10.36 9.56
C ARG A 299 6.30 11.54 8.78
N VAL A 300 5.02 11.83 8.98
CA VAL A 300 4.43 13.10 8.57
C VAL A 300 4.45 14.03 9.78
N LEU A 301 5.12 15.16 9.62
CA LEU A 301 5.41 16.11 10.70
C LEU A 301 4.94 17.51 10.33
N ASN A 302 4.50 18.26 11.32
CA ASN A 302 4.30 19.70 11.21
C ASN A 302 5.67 20.39 11.05
N LYS A 303 5.89 21.08 9.93
CA LYS A 303 7.18 21.72 9.59
C LYS A 303 7.65 22.73 10.65
N LYS A 304 6.72 23.36 11.39
CA LYS A 304 7.03 24.40 12.38
C LYS A 304 7.33 23.82 13.76
N THR A 305 6.58 22.78 14.18
CA THR A 305 6.63 22.26 15.56
C THR A 305 7.29 20.90 15.69
N ASN A 306 7.55 20.22 14.55
CA ASN A 306 7.98 18.82 14.47
C ASN A 306 7.04 17.83 15.16
N GLN A 307 5.80 18.24 15.43
CA GLN A 307 4.79 17.34 15.99
C GLN A 307 4.23 16.41 14.91
N PRO A 308 3.84 15.18 15.26
CA PRO A 308 3.20 14.26 14.34
C PRO A 308 1.91 14.85 13.74
N VAL A 309 1.64 14.52 12.50
CA VAL A 309 0.40 14.91 11.81
C VAL A 309 -0.24 13.67 11.22
N GLU A 310 -1.54 13.45 11.51
CA GLU A 310 -2.35 12.49 10.78
C GLU A 310 -2.65 13.06 9.39
N ALA A 311 -2.25 12.35 8.34
CA ALA A 311 -2.36 12.78 6.96
C ALA A 311 -2.72 11.63 6.03
N ASP A 312 -3.44 11.95 4.96
CA ASP A 312 -3.60 11.08 3.81
C ASP A 312 -2.44 11.27 2.84
N ILE A 313 -1.88 10.18 2.36
CA ILE A 313 -0.75 10.16 1.43
C ILE A 313 -1.23 9.47 0.15
N ILE A 314 -1.16 10.18 -0.97
CA ILE A 314 -1.41 9.63 -2.29
C ILE A 314 -0.07 9.52 -3.00
N TYR A 315 0.17 8.38 -3.67
CA TYR A 315 1.34 8.21 -4.51
C TYR A 315 0.93 7.88 -5.94
N GLU A 316 1.70 8.44 -6.87
CA GLU A 316 1.40 8.40 -8.30
C GLU A 316 2.68 8.07 -9.09
N ILE A 317 2.53 7.37 -10.21
CA ILE A 317 3.65 7.11 -11.12
C ILE A 317 3.90 8.33 -12.00
N LEU A 318 5.17 8.68 -12.20
CA LEU A 318 5.58 9.81 -13.00
C LEU A 318 6.14 9.34 -14.36
N PRO A 319 5.96 10.12 -15.44
CA PRO A 319 5.40 11.48 -15.48
C PRO A 319 3.86 11.54 -15.61
N GLU A 320 3.17 10.41 -15.73
CA GLU A 320 1.74 10.32 -16.07
C GLU A 320 0.83 10.92 -14.98
N GLY A 321 1.31 11.01 -13.72
CA GLY A 321 0.52 11.46 -12.59
C GLY A 321 -0.65 10.52 -12.25
N LYS A 322 -0.58 9.26 -12.68
CA LYS A 322 -1.59 8.26 -12.39
C LYS A 322 -1.44 7.77 -10.96
N GLU A 323 -2.49 7.92 -10.17
CA GLU A 323 -2.54 7.36 -8.82
C GLU A 323 -2.33 5.84 -8.84
N VAL A 324 -1.38 5.36 -8.06
CA VAL A 324 -1.04 3.94 -7.91
C VAL A 324 -1.26 3.44 -6.49
N GLY A 325 -1.64 4.32 -5.55
CA GLY A 325 -2.06 3.90 -4.23
C GLY A 325 -2.17 5.03 -3.21
N ARG A 326 -2.61 4.62 -2.01
CA ARG A 326 -2.85 5.51 -0.86
C ARG A 326 -2.31 4.88 0.41
N ALA A 327 -1.86 5.74 1.32
CA ALA A 327 -1.48 5.40 2.69
C ALA A 327 -2.00 6.47 3.65
N ARG A 328 -1.97 6.18 4.94
CA ARG A 328 -2.27 7.13 6.02
C ARG A 328 -1.13 7.12 7.01
N SER A 329 -0.83 8.27 7.59
CA SER A 329 0.06 8.31 8.73
C SER A 329 -0.70 8.00 10.03
N THR A 330 0.00 7.35 10.96
CA THR A 330 -0.55 7.02 12.28
C THR A 330 -0.89 8.30 13.06
N PRO A 331 -2.10 8.43 13.61
CA PRO A 331 -2.56 9.66 14.27
C PRO A 331 -1.64 10.14 15.40
N THR A 332 -1.04 9.21 16.17
CA THR A 332 -0.25 9.53 17.36
C THR A 332 1.23 9.77 17.09
N THR A 333 1.79 9.10 16.10
CA THR A 333 3.24 9.11 15.82
C THR A 333 3.61 9.74 14.48
N GLY A 334 2.62 9.94 13.61
CA GLY A 334 2.83 10.37 12.23
C GLY A 334 3.48 9.33 11.34
N ASN A 335 3.78 8.14 11.83
CA ASN A 335 4.45 7.09 11.06
C ASN A 335 3.61 6.69 9.85
N TYR A 336 4.28 6.51 8.72
CA TYR A 336 3.68 5.96 7.51
C TYR A 336 4.63 4.96 6.85
N LYS A 337 4.07 4.06 6.06
CA LYS A 337 4.80 3.15 5.18
C LYS A 337 4.05 3.03 3.87
N ILE A 338 4.79 2.91 2.78
CA ILE A 338 4.28 2.58 1.45
C ILE A 338 5.21 1.58 0.80
N VAL A 339 4.66 0.74 -0.07
CA VAL A 339 5.43 -0.23 -0.84
C VAL A 339 5.18 0.05 -2.31
N LEU A 340 6.26 0.23 -3.07
CA LEU A 340 6.23 0.55 -4.49
C LEU A 340 7.08 -0.44 -5.29
N PRO A 341 6.64 -0.84 -6.49
CA PRO A 341 7.50 -1.60 -7.41
C PRO A 341 8.81 -0.86 -7.67
N ALA A 342 9.93 -1.60 -7.68
CA ALA A 342 11.23 -1.07 -8.10
C ALA A 342 11.20 -0.69 -9.60
N GLY A 343 12.14 0.15 -10.04
CA GLY A 343 12.32 0.51 -11.44
C GLY A 343 11.45 1.67 -11.94
N GLY A 344 10.65 2.33 -11.08
CA GLY A 344 9.77 3.46 -11.44
C GLY A 344 10.19 4.80 -10.86
N LYS A 345 9.52 5.87 -11.30
CA LYS A 345 9.58 7.21 -10.67
C LYS A 345 8.22 7.52 -10.07
N TYR A 346 8.22 8.00 -8.84
CA TYR A 346 7.00 8.20 -8.08
C TYR A 346 6.94 9.59 -7.48
N GLY A 347 5.73 10.17 -7.49
CA GLY A 347 5.37 11.35 -6.72
C GLY A 347 4.59 10.98 -5.48
N PHE A 348 4.80 11.71 -4.40
CA PHE A 348 4.04 11.58 -3.15
C PHE A 348 3.36 12.90 -2.84
N ARG A 349 2.13 12.82 -2.39
CA ARG A 349 1.37 13.96 -1.89
C ARG A 349 0.79 13.65 -0.54
N ALA A 350 1.30 14.30 0.50
CA ALA A 350 0.70 14.26 1.83
C ALA A 350 -0.25 15.44 2.02
N SER A 351 -1.42 15.21 2.59
CA SER A 351 -2.43 16.22 2.87
C SER A 351 -3.11 15.97 4.23
N ALA A 352 -3.39 17.05 4.95
CA ALA A 352 -4.12 17.02 6.20
C ALA A 352 -4.97 18.31 6.35
N PRO A 353 -6.08 18.28 7.12
CA PRO A 353 -6.87 19.49 7.40
C PRO A 353 -6.01 20.60 8.02
N ASN A 354 -6.16 21.81 7.53
CA ASN A 354 -5.41 23.02 7.94
C ASN A 354 -3.90 23.00 7.62
N TYR A 355 -3.46 22.15 6.69
CA TYR A 355 -2.10 22.14 6.17
C TYR A 355 -2.08 22.34 4.67
N LEU A 356 -1.01 22.97 4.16
CA LEU A 356 -0.68 22.93 2.74
C LEU A 356 -0.21 21.52 2.39
N SER A 357 -0.71 21.00 1.27
CA SER A 357 -0.23 19.71 0.76
C SER A 357 1.24 19.81 0.38
N VAL A 358 2.01 18.81 0.73
CA VAL A 358 3.42 18.68 0.36
C VAL A 358 3.55 17.62 -0.70
N ASN A 359 4.30 17.95 -1.76
CA ASN A 359 4.69 16.98 -2.80
C ASN A 359 6.17 16.68 -2.66
N ASP A 360 6.50 15.41 -2.83
CA ASP A 360 7.87 14.91 -2.89
C ASP A 360 7.99 13.89 -4.03
N ASN A 361 9.16 13.70 -4.58
CA ASN A 361 9.40 12.79 -5.69
C ASN A 361 10.54 11.83 -5.34
N LEU A 362 10.42 10.61 -5.82
CA LEU A 362 11.43 9.58 -5.61
C LEU A 362 11.69 8.82 -6.92
N ASP A 363 12.95 8.78 -7.32
CA ASP A 363 13.41 8.01 -8.47
C ASP A 363 13.93 6.65 -8.01
N LEU A 364 13.18 5.60 -8.30
CA LEU A 364 13.52 4.21 -7.99
C LEU A 364 13.97 3.43 -9.24
N SER A 365 14.20 4.12 -10.39
CA SER A 365 14.49 3.48 -11.67
C SER A 365 15.79 2.67 -11.69
N GLY A 366 16.73 2.96 -10.80
CA GLY A 366 18.00 2.22 -10.66
C GLY A 366 17.95 1.03 -9.70
N LEU A 367 16.81 0.78 -9.02
CA LEU A 367 16.71 -0.28 -8.02
C LEU A 367 16.16 -1.57 -8.66
N THR A 368 16.85 -2.68 -8.40
CA THR A 368 16.53 -4.02 -8.93
C THR A 368 16.33 -5.07 -7.84
N GLU A 369 16.53 -4.68 -6.57
CA GLU A 369 16.38 -5.54 -5.39
C GLU A 369 15.51 -4.86 -4.34
N TYR A 370 14.99 -5.65 -3.39
CA TYR A 370 14.28 -5.11 -2.23
C TYR A 370 15.15 -4.09 -1.51
N THR A 371 14.59 -2.92 -1.26
CA THR A 371 15.30 -1.80 -0.62
C THR A 371 14.38 -1.08 0.36
N GLU A 372 14.92 -0.66 1.49
CA GLU A 372 14.21 0.18 2.46
C GLU A 372 14.74 1.61 2.41
N ILE A 373 13.82 2.58 2.29
CA ILE A 373 14.15 4.01 2.24
C ILE A 373 13.41 4.72 3.38
N LYS A 374 14.13 5.56 4.12
CA LYS A 374 13.52 6.45 5.13
C LYS A 374 13.30 7.84 4.54
N ARG A 375 12.06 8.35 4.66
CA ARG A 375 11.68 9.67 4.14
C ARG A 375 10.61 10.31 5.02
N ASP A 376 10.95 11.37 5.74
CA ASP A 376 9.98 12.18 6.49
C ASP A 376 9.32 13.22 5.57
N LEU A 377 8.03 13.48 5.76
CA LEU A 377 7.24 14.47 5.04
C LEU A 377 6.86 15.62 6.00
N PHE A 378 7.09 16.86 5.59
CA PHE A 378 6.86 18.03 6.45
C PHE A 378 5.70 18.85 5.92
N LEU A 379 4.54 18.78 6.57
CA LEU A 379 3.37 19.58 6.24
C LEU A 379 3.48 21.01 6.83
N VAL A 380 3.18 22.00 6.01
CA VAL A 380 3.20 23.41 6.38
C VAL A 380 1.81 23.81 6.89
N PRO A 381 1.66 24.27 8.14
CA PRO A 381 0.35 24.71 8.64
C PRO A 381 -0.15 25.94 7.90
N ILE A 382 -1.47 26.01 7.62
CA ILE A 382 -2.12 27.15 7.00
C ILE A 382 -2.34 28.24 8.07
N GLU A 383 -1.31 29.05 8.30
CA GLU A 383 -1.34 30.20 9.20
C GLU A 383 -0.52 31.36 8.62
N ALA A 384 -0.81 32.60 9.04
CA ALA A 384 -0.07 33.77 8.58
C ALA A 384 1.44 33.63 8.85
N GLY A 385 2.25 33.93 7.85
CA GLY A 385 3.71 33.81 7.88
C GLY A 385 4.25 32.41 7.53
N SER A 386 3.38 31.42 7.31
CA SER A 386 3.83 30.09 6.84
C SER A 386 4.33 30.15 5.41
N VAL A 387 5.47 29.50 5.16
CA VAL A 387 6.13 29.41 3.85
C VAL A 387 6.20 27.97 3.37
N ALA A 388 5.68 27.72 2.18
CA ALA A 388 5.78 26.42 1.51
C ALA A 388 6.49 26.54 0.17
N GLU A 389 7.43 25.65 -0.09
CA GLU A 389 8.06 25.48 -1.39
C GLU A 389 7.15 24.71 -2.34
N LEU A 390 7.07 25.14 -3.60
CA LEU A 390 6.33 24.48 -4.67
C LEU A 390 7.30 23.66 -5.51
N ASN A 391 7.45 22.38 -5.16
CA ASN A 391 8.47 21.49 -5.75
C ASN A 391 8.24 21.14 -7.23
N ASN A 392 7.02 21.34 -7.75
CA ASN A 392 6.63 20.92 -9.10
C ASN A 392 6.26 22.12 -9.99
N ILE A 393 6.96 23.24 -9.86
CA ILE A 393 6.82 24.40 -10.76
C ILE A 393 8.03 24.48 -11.67
N PHE A 394 7.82 24.23 -12.96
CA PHE A 394 8.85 24.22 -13.98
C PHE A 394 8.66 25.31 -15.01
N PHE A 395 9.76 25.93 -15.40
CA PHE A 395 9.80 26.97 -16.43
C PHE A 395 10.71 26.53 -17.59
N ASP A 396 10.48 27.12 -18.75
CA ASP A 396 11.44 27.00 -19.84
C ASP A 396 12.78 27.62 -19.46
N TYR A 397 13.84 27.10 -20.04
CA TYR A 397 15.20 27.59 -19.75
C TYR A 397 15.33 29.10 -19.99
N LYS A 398 15.78 29.84 -18.99
CA LYS A 398 15.91 31.30 -18.98
C LYS A 398 14.62 32.06 -19.32
N LYS A 399 13.43 31.49 -19.08
CA LYS A 399 12.14 32.14 -19.34
C LYS A 399 11.23 32.02 -18.08
N ALA A 400 10.15 32.82 -18.14
CA ALA A 400 9.06 32.77 -17.19
C ALA A 400 7.85 31.96 -17.71
N THR A 401 7.97 31.29 -18.86
CA THR A 401 6.93 30.44 -19.44
C THR A 401 6.77 29.18 -18.63
N LEU A 402 5.59 28.97 -18.04
CA LEU A 402 5.25 27.76 -17.30
C LEU A 402 5.18 26.56 -18.23
N ARG A 403 5.78 25.44 -17.81
CA ARG A 403 5.67 24.17 -18.51
C ARG A 403 4.42 23.40 -18.06
N PRO A 404 3.82 22.58 -18.94
CA PRO A 404 2.59 21.83 -18.63
C PRO A 404 2.68 20.96 -17.38
N GLU A 405 3.86 20.46 -17.05
CA GLU A 405 4.14 19.65 -15.86
C GLU A 405 3.86 20.40 -14.55
N SER A 406 3.81 21.75 -14.58
CA SER A 406 3.48 22.61 -13.43
C SER A 406 1.98 22.69 -13.15
N PHE A 407 1.14 22.40 -14.14
CA PHE A 407 -0.30 22.68 -14.03
C PHE A 407 -1.00 21.88 -12.94
N PRO A 408 -0.70 20.60 -12.67
CA PRO A 408 -1.31 19.87 -11.56
C PRO A 408 -1.09 20.56 -10.21
N GLU A 409 0.11 21.08 -9.94
CA GLU A 409 0.43 21.80 -8.71
C GLU A 409 -0.32 23.13 -8.63
N LEU A 410 -0.31 23.91 -9.69
CA LEU A 410 -1.01 25.20 -9.77
C LEU A 410 -2.53 25.05 -9.65
N ASN A 411 -3.10 23.96 -10.18
CA ASN A 411 -4.51 23.64 -10.02
C ASN A 411 -4.85 23.39 -8.54
N ARG A 412 -4.03 22.65 -7.80
CA ARG A 412 -4.23 22.39 -6.36
C ARG A 412 -4.20 23.68 -5.54
N ILE A 413 -3.27 24.60 -5.82
CA ILE A 413 -3.20 25.90 -5.16
C ILE A 413 -4.46 26.72 -5.47
N THR A 414 -4.89 26.69 -6.73
CA THR A 414 -6.11 27.38 -7.16
C THR A 414 -7.32 26.85 -6.41
N ASP A 415 -7.48 25.52 -6.32
CA ASP A 415 -8.60 24.88 -5.63
C ASP A 415 -8.59 25.20 -4.12
N MET A 416 -7.41 25.25 -3.49
CA MET A 416 -7.24 25.71 -2.11
C MET A 416 -7.71 27.17 -1.92
N LEU A 417 -7.35 28.05 -2.83
CA LEU A 417 -7.76 29.46 -2.78
C LEU A 417 -9.26 29.65 -3.03
N ILE A 418 -9.86 28.79 -3.85
CA ILE A 418 -11.33 28.75 -4.04
C ILE A 418 -12.00 28.31 -2.73
N ALA A 419 -11.47 27.29 -2.07
CA ALA A 419 -12.01 26.78 -0.80
C ALA A 419 -11.82 27.75 0.38
N ALA A 420 -10.85 28.66 0.30
CA ALA A 420 -10.54 29.66 1.33
C ALA A 420 -10.64 31.09 0.77
N PRO A 421 -11.85 31.69 0.60
CA PRO A 421 -12.04 32.97 -0.06
C PRO A 421 -11.34 34.16 0.60
N SER A 422 -11.09 34.12 1.92
CA SER A 422 -10.39 35.18 2.68
C SER A 422 -8.86 35.09 2.60
N MET A 423 -8.31 33.95 2.12
CA MET A 423 -6.87 33.73 2.12
C MET A 423 -6.18 34.60 1.09
N THR A 424 -5.09 35.24 1.53
CA THR A 424 -4.18 36.03 0.68
C THR A 424 -2.78 35.40 0.77
N ILE A 425 -2.12 35.23 -0.38
CA ILE A 425 -0.79 34.65 -0.45
C ILE A 425 0.20 35.51 -1.22
N GLU A 426 1.47 35.48 -0.84
CA GLU A 426 2.60 35.94 -1.64
C GLU A 426 3.13 34.74 -2.45
N ILE A 427 3.44 34.96 -3.73
CA ILE A 427 4.12 34.02 -4.61
C ILE A 427 5.55 34.53 -4.81
N GLY A 428 6.52 33.85 -4.17
CA GLY A 428 7.94 34.21 -4.20
C GLY A 428 8.69 33.45 -5.29
N GLY A 429 9.32 34.14 -6.24
CA GLY A 429 10.21 33.56 -7.23
C GLY A 429 11.67 33.67 -6.80
N HIS A 430 12.46 32.61 -7.02
CA HIS A 430 13.88 32.53 -6.67
C HIS A 430 14.72 31.99 -7.83
N THR A 431 16.01 32.37 -7.88
CA THR A 431 17.00 31.92 -8.86
C THR A 431 18.24 31.37 -8.16
N ASP A 432 19.11 30.71 -8.92
CA ASP A 432 20.50 30.52 -8.54
C ASP A 432 21.32 31.81 -8.76
N ALA A 433 22.62 31.78 -8.41
CA ALA A 433 23.54 32.91 -8.50
C ALA A 433 24.44 32.92 -9.77
N ILE A 434 24.03 32.25 -10.87
CA ILE A 434 24.87 32.19 -12.08
C ILE A 434 24.82 33.47 -12.90
N ALA A 435 23.64 34.12 -13.02
CA ALA A 435 23.46 35.33 -13.79
C ALA A 435 23.69 36.58 -12.91
N SER A 436 23.56 37.79 -13.49
CA SER A 436 23.65 39.00 -12.71
C SER A 436 22.46 39.19 -11.76
N ASP A 437 22.68 39.79 -10.58
CA ASP A 437 21.62 40.05 -9.58
C ASP A 437 20.41 40.78 -10.20
N GLN A 438 20.67 41.77 -11.08
CA GLN A 438 19.58 42.48 -11.76
C GLN A 438 18.77 41.59 -12.69
N TYR A 439 19.44 40.73 -13.47
CA TYR A 439 18.75 39.75 -14.33
C TYR A 439 17.93 38.75 -13.50
N ASN A 440 18.55 38.22 -12.44
CA ASN A 440 17.92 37.26 -11.53
C ASN A 440 16.71 37.85 -10.82
N GLN A 441 16.77 39.12 -10.42
CA GLN A 441 15.65 39.87 -9.84
C GLN A 441 14.46 39.94 -10.81
N VAL A 442 14.69 40.38 -12.04
CA VAL A 442 13.65 40.50 -13.07
C VAL A 442 13.04 39.14 -13.42
N LEU A 443 13.90 38.13 -13.69
CA LEU A 443 13.43 36.78 -14.05
C LEU A 443 12.58 36.16 -12.95
N SER A 444 12.98 36.33 -11.68
CA SER A 444 12.22 35.79 -10.54
C SER A 444 10.87 36.45 -10.36
N GLU A 445 10.77 37.75 -10.61
CA GLU A 445 9.52 38.50 -10.56
C GLU A 445 8.57 38.10 -11.70
N GLU A 446 9.08 38.01 -12.94
CA GLU A 446 8.31 37.51 -14.09
C GLU A 446 7.78 36.07 -13.88
N ARG A 447 8.55 35.20 -13.24
CA ARG A 447 8.13 33.82 -12.89
C ARG A 447 6.99 33.84 -11.86
N ALA A 448 7.10 34.66 -10.83
CA ALA A 448 6.05 34.82 -9.83
C ALA A 448 4.75 35.37 -10.48
N GLU A 449 4.84 36.35 -11.36
CA GLU A 449 3.69 36.92 -12.09
C GLU A 449 3.06 35.89 -13.04
N SER A 450 3.84 35.05 -13.67
CA SER A 450 3.32 33.95 -14.51
C SER A 450 2.47 32.95 -13.73
N VAL A 451 2.91 32.60 -12.50
CA VAL A 451 2.14 31.78 -11.59
C VAL A 451 0.84 32.48 -11.17
N VAL A 452 0.90 33.73 -10.76
CA VAL A 452 -0.29 34.52 -10.41
C VAL A 452 -1.26 34.59 -11.58
N THR A 453 -0.77 34.87 -12.79
CA THR A 453 -1.59 34.93 -14.00
C THR A 453 -2.33 33.61 -14.26
N TYR A 454 -1.65 32.49 -14.08
CA TYR A 454 -2.27 31.16 -14.21
C TYR A 454 -3.40 30.95 -13.20
N ILE A 455 -3.13 31.20 -11.91
CA ILE A 455 -4.09 31.04 -10.82
C ILE A 455 -5.33 31.90 -11.01
N VAL A 456 -5.15 33.19 -11.35
CA VAL A 456 -6.26 34.12 -11.63
C VAL A 456 -7.12 33.57 -12.77
N LYS A 457 -6.49 33.21 -13.88
CA LYS A 457 -7.21 32.73 -15.08
C LYS A 457 -7.95 31.41 -14.83
N ARG A 458 -7.33 30.46 -14.11
CA ARG A 458 -7.86 29.11 -13.85
C ARG A 458 -9.04 29.14 -12.88
N GLY A 459 -8.93 29.90 -11.78
CA GLY A 459 -9.88 29.87 -10.67
C GLY A 459 -10.77 31.10 -10.57
N ASN A 460 -10.66 32.05 -11.49
CA ASN A 460 -11.29 33.40 -11.38
C ASN A 460 -11.03 34.05 -10.00
N ILE A 461 -9.80 33.85 -9.48
CA ILE A 461 -9.37 34.38 -8.19
C ILE A 461 -9.12 35.90 -8.33
N ASP A 462 -9.61 36.69 -7.35
CA ASP A 462 -9.28 38.10 -7.29
C ASP A 462 -7.76 38.31 -7.19
N LYS A 463 -7.19 39.05 -8.16
CA LYS A 463 -5.75 39.34 -8.22
C LYS A 463 -5.23 40.02 -6.94
N ALA A 464 -6.06 40.78 -6.22
CA ALA A 464 -5.70 41.43 -4.96
C ALA A 464 -5.32 40.42 -3.84
N ARG A 465 -5.73 39.17 -3.98
CA ARG A 465 -5.37 38.08 -3.05
C ARG A 465 -4.00 37.46 -3.32
N LEU A 466 -3.33 37.83 -4.41
CA LEU A 466 -2.10 37.23 -4.90
C LEU A 466 -1.01 38.28 -5.05
N VAL A 467 0.06 38.21 -4.28
CA VAL A 467 1.17 39.16 -4.29
C VAL A 467 2.39 38.53 -4.96
N PRO A 468 2.67 38.78 -6.25
CA PRO A 468 3.89 38.31 -6.89
C PRO A 468 5.11 39.05 -6.36
N LYS A 469 6.22 38.34 -6.11
CA LYS A 469 7.47 38.92 -5.62
C LYS A 469 8.69 38.19 -6.13
N GLY A 470 9.61 38.86 -6.75
CA GLY A 470 10.92 38.36 -7.09
C GLY A 470 11.91 38.52 -5.94
N TYR A 471 12.65 37.49 -5.63
CA TYR A 471 13.74 37.52 -4.65
C TYR A 471 15.11 37.37 -5.30
N GLY A 472 15.16 37.02 -6.61
CA GLY A 472 16.43 36.72 -7.27
C GLY A 472 17.20 35.63 -6.55
N GLU A 473 18.50 35.84 -6.40
CA GLU A 473 19.41 34.94 -5.69
C GLU A 473 19.57 35.25 -4.20
N ARG A 474 18.86 36.27 -3.68
CA ARG A 474 19.10 36.82 -2.33
C ARG A 474 18.64 35.97 -1.18
N LYS A 475 17.86 34.94 -1.44
CA LYS A 475 17.37 34.00 -0.42
C LYS A 475 17.72 32.54 -0.79
N PRO A 476 19.01 32.15 -0.80
CA PRO A 476 19.38 30.80 -1.10
C PRO A 476 18.96 29.86 0.03
N VAL A 477 18.53 28.63 -0.33
CA VAL A 477 18.24 27.54 0.61
C VAL A 477 19.32 26.47 0.60
N ALA A 478 20.20 26.50 -0.42
CA ALA A 478 21.34 25.59 -0.55
C ALA A 478 22.54 26.35 -1.15
N SER A 479 23.72 25.72 -1.14
CA SER A 479 24.93 26.30 -1.75
C SER A 479 24.76 26.48 -3.26
N ASN A 480 25.16 27.63 -3.79
CA ASN A 480 25.25 27.87 -5.22
C ASN A 480 26.50 27.26 -5.88
N ASP A 481 27.41 26.64 -5.10
CA ASP A 481 28.65 26.04 -5.61
C ASP A 481 28.41 24.70 -6.32
N THR A 482 27.32 24.00 -5.95
CA THR A 482 26.96 22.69 -6.56
C THR A 482 25.77 22.81 -7.48
N ASP A 483 25.65 21.91 -8.46
CA ASP A 483 24.50 21.87 -9.38
C ASP A 483 23.21 21.54 -8.65
N GLU A 484 23.28 20.64 -7.67
CA GLU A 484 22.17 20.24 -6.82
C GLU A 484 21.66 21.43 -5.98
N GLY A 485 22.56 22.18 -5.36
CA GLY A 485 22.19 23.34 -4.57
C GLY A 485 21.62 24.46 -5.43
N ARG A 486 22.18 24.70 -6.62
CA ARG A 486 21.58 25.64 -7.59
C ARG A 486 20.19 25.19 -8.02
N GLN A 487 19.97 23.91 -8.23
CA GLN A 487 18.63 23.38 -8.55
C GLN A 487 17.62 23.68 -7.42
N GLN A 488 18.00 23.51 -6.17
CA GLN A 488 17.15 23.85 -5.01
C GLN A 488 16.88 25.35 -4.90
N ASN A 489 17.85 26.20 -5.27
CA ASN A 489 17.66 27.65 -5.25
C ASN A 489 16.72 28.15 -6.36
N ARG A 490 16.60 27.44 -7.49
CA ARG A 490 15.62 27.74 -8.57
C ARG A 490 14.24 27.21 -8.21
N ARG A 491 13.51 27.92 -7.35
CA ARG A 491 12.22 27.50 -6.81
C ARG A 491 11.16 28.60 -6.82
N VAL A 492 9.92 28.20 -6.57
CA VAL A 492 8.80 29.10 -6.26
C VAL A 492 8.30 28.76 -4.85
N GLU A 493 8.01 29.76 -4.04
CA GLU A 493 7.45 29.62 -2.70
C GLU A 493 6.09 30.30 -2.61
N ILE A 494 5.22 29.78 -1.72
CA ILE A 494 4.01 30.47 -1.27
C ILE A 494 4.24 30.91 0.17
N THR A 495 3.95 32.18 0.48
CA THR A 495 3.83 32.66 1.85
C THR A 495 2.38 33.03 2.13
N ILE A 496 1.78 32.49 3.18
CA ILE A 496 0.42 32.85 3.60
C ILE A 496 0.49 34.21 4.29
N ILE A 497 -0.22 35.23 3.75
CA ILE A 497 -0.31 36.59 4.33
C ILE A 497 -1.47 36.62 5.32
N THR A 498 -2.65 36.20 4.87
CA THR A 498 -3.87 36.10 5.70
C THR A 498 -4.58 34.79 5.44
N LYS A 499 -5.34 34.32 6.44
CA LYS A 499 -6.16 33.10 6.35
C LYS A 499 -7.62 33.44 6.18
#